data_c71836a2a772248fe287a8c9d6303493
#
_entry.id   c71836a2a772248fe287a8c9d6303493
#
_cell.length_a   1.000
_cell.length_b   1.000
_cell.length_c   1.000
_cell.angle_alpha   90.00
_cell.angle_beta   90.00
_cell.angle_gamma   90.00
#
_symmetry.space_group_name_H-M   'P 1'
#
loop_
_entity.id
_entity.type
_entity.pdbx_description
1 polymer ?
#
loop_
_entity_poly.entity_id
_entity_poly.type
_entity_poly.pdbx_seq_one_letter_code
_entity_poly.pdbx_strand_id
1 'polypeptide(L)'
;MHKICLAIFLFLICSGCARYQKQWEKAQNDILPPHHNLEGSWIGTWESGPSGHGGKLKCIVKETDKGQYEFYYWATWAKVISGGFKITCNVKRIEKEWTFEGDKDLGSLGGNFSHTGTATPSKLKATYKSDRGDHGSFTLSRPRNDN
;
A
#
# COMPACT_ATOMS: atom_id res chain seq x y z
N MET A 1 -11.00 29.45 18.34
CA MET A 1 -10.16 28.23 18.46
C MET A 1 -10.47 27.14 17.46
N HIS A 2 -11.74 26.87 17.11
CA HIS A 2 -12.09 25.79 16.17
C HIS A 2 -11.57 25.95 14.72
N LYS A 3 -11.41 27.19 14.24
CA LYS A 3 -10.92 27.45 12.86
C LYS A 3 -9.43 27.19 12.69
N ILE A 4 -8.63 27.33 13.73
CA ILE A 4 -7.18 27.12 13.72
C ILE A 4 -6.86 25.62 13.72
N CYS A 5 -7.59 24.81 14.49
CA CYS A 5 -7.42 23.36 14.50
C CYS A 5 -7.76 22.72 13.15
N LEU A 6 -8.79 23.24 12.45
CA LEU A 6 -9.17 22.70 11.13
C LEU A 6 -8.10 23.02 10.07
N ALA A 7 -7.51 24.20 10.12
CA ALA A 7 -6.43 24.58 9.20
C ALA A 7 -5.16 23.77 9.42
N ILE A 8 -4.78 23.49 10.66
CA ILE A 8 -3.61 22.65 11.00
C ILE A 8 -3.84 21.19 10.56
N PHE A 9 -5.05 20.68 10.74
CA PHE A 9 -5.40 19.32 10.29
C PHE A 9 -5.35 19.18 8.76
N LEU A 10 -5.83 20.18 8.04
CA LEU A 10 -5.76 20.23 6.57
C LEU A 10 -4.31 20.29 6.05
N PHE A 11 -3.43 21.00 6.76
CA PHE A 11 -2.02 21.14 6.38
C PHE A 11 -1.24 19.83 6.58
N LEU A 12 -1.56 19.04 7.60
CA LEU A 12 -0.95 17.72 7.84
C LEU A 12 -1.33 16.69 6.78
N ILE A 13 -2.55 16.75 6.26
CA ILE A 13 -3.01 15.85 5.17
C ILE A 13 -2.27 16.17 3.86
N CYS A 14 -2.08 17.45 3.55
CA CYS A 14 -1.35 17.88 2.35
C CYS A 14 0.13 17.46 2.36
N SER A 15 0.80 17.50 3.50
CA SER A 15 2.22 17.13 3.58
C SER A 15 2.46 15.63 3.37
N GLY A 16 1.56 14.78 3.85
CA GLY A 16 1.62 13.33 3.63
C GLY A 16 1.43 12.95 2.16
N CYS A 17 0.47 13.58 1.50
CA CYS A 17 0.18 13.36 0.09
C CYS A 17 1.37 13.76 -0.81
N ALA A 18 1.95 14.94 -0.59
CA ALA A 18 3.10 15.40 -1.37
C ALA A 18 4.33 14.51 -1.20
N ARG A 19 4.59 14.03 0.03
CA ARG A 19 5.68 13.10 0.32
C ARG A 19 5.49 11.76 -0.38
N TYR A 20 4.29 11.20 -0.33
CA TYR A 20 3.98 9.95 -1.02
C TYR A 20 4.15 10.11 -2.53
N GLN A 21 3.59 11.17 -3.12
CA GLN A 21 3.67 11.41 -4.56
C GLN A 21 5.11 11.50 -5.04
N LYS A 22 5.99 12.19 -4.32
CA LYS A 22 7.43 12.27 -4.65
C LYS A 22 8.12 10.89 -4.62
N GLN A 23 7.79 10.06 -3.62
CA GLN A 23 8.33 8.69 -3.56
C GLN A 23 7.76 7.80 -4.67
N TRP A 24 6.49 8.00 -5.03
CA TRP A 24 5.84 7.30 -6.13
C TRP A 24 6.53 7.56 -7.46
N GLU A 25 6.74 8.82 -7.81
CA GLU A 25 7.44 9.23 -9.02
C GLU A 25 8.87 8.66 -9.07
N LYS A 26 9.59 8.72 -7.96
CA LYS A 26 10.90 8.11 -7.84
C LYS A 26 10.85 6.60 -8.10
N ALA A 27 9.93 5.89 -7.47
CA ALA A 27 9.79 4.44 -7.64
C ALA A 27 9.44 4.04 -9.09
N GLN A 28 8.69 4.88 -9.81
CA GLN A 28 8.41 4.65 -11.22
C GLN A 28 9.64 4.87 -12.12
N ASN A 29 10.49 5.82 -11.77
CA ASN A 29 11.67 6.17 -12.58
C ASN A 29 12.88 5.27 -12.30
N ASP A 30 13.06 4.85 -11.05
CA ASP A 30 14.24 4.07 -10.62
C ASP A 30 14.13 2.58 -10.99
N ILE A 31 12.93 2.04 -11.12
CA ILE A 31 12.69 0.62 -11.35
C ILE A 31 11.89 0.43 -12.65
N LEU A 32 12.65 0.36 -13.74
CA LEU A 32 12.10 0.17 -15.09
C LEU A 32 11.93 -1.31 -15.44
N PRO A 33 11.01 -1.63 -16.38
CA PRO A 33 10.88 -2.98 -16.92
C PRO A 33 12.17 -3.45 -17.61
N PRO A 34 12.41 -4.79 -17.64
CA PRO A 34 11.62 -5.86 -17.03
C PRO A 34 11.78 -5.94 -15.51
N HIS A 35 10.67 -6.15 -14.80
CA HIS A 35 10.70 -6.24 -13.34
C HIS A 35 11.19 -7.63 -12.89
N HIS A 36 12.40 -7.68 -12.36
CA HIS A 36 13.03 -8.92 -11.88
C HIS A 36 12.84 -9.17 -10.38
N ASN A 37 12.35 -8.17 -9.66
CA ASN A 37 12.13 -8.20 -8.22
C ASN A 37 10.73 -7.66 -7.86
N LEU A 38 10.39 -7.71 -6.56
CA LEU A 38 9.12 -7.22 -6.04
C LEU A 38 9.07 -5.69 -5.90
N GLU A 39 10.25 -5.05 -5.88
CA GLU A 39 10.36 -3.61 -5.66
C GLU A 39 9.69 -2.77 -6.74
N GLY A 40 9.38 -1.55 -6.38
CA GLY A 40 8.84 -0.53 -7.27
C GLY A 40 7.39 -0.19 -6.99
N SER A 41 6.76 0.41 -7.99
CA SER A 41 5.39 0.91 -7.90
C SER A 41 4.38 -0.13 -8.38
N TRP A 42 3.23 -0.15 -7.69
CA TRP A 42 2.09 -1.00 -7.96
C TRP A 42 0.80 -0.19 -7.87
N ILE A 43 -0.13 -0.41 -8.76
CA ILE A 43 -1.40 0.31 -8.83
C ILE A 43 -2.57 -0.64 -9.03
N GLY A 44 -3.68 -0.34 -8.38
CA GLY A 44 -4.90 -1.15 -8.49
C GLY A 44 -6.00 -0.69 -7.56
N THR A 45 -6.63 -1.66 -6.91
CA THR A 45 -7.81 -1.45 -6.07
C THR A 45 -7.73 -2.21 -4.77
N TRP A 46 -8.47 -1.74 -3.79
CA TRP A 46 -8.78 -2.43 -2.56
C TRP A 46 -10.28 -2.60 -2.42
N GLU A 47 -10.69 -3.63 -1.69
CA GLU A 47 -12.09 -3.93 -1.39
C GLU A 47 -12.22 -4.49 0.03
N SER A 48 -13.20 -3.96 0.80
CA SER A 48 -13.55 -4.46 2.13
C SER A 48 -14.68 -5.46 2.01
N GLY A 49 -14.51 -6.65 2.61
CA GLY A 49 -15.51 -7.70 2.64
C GLY A 49 -16.78 -7.29 3.41
N PRO A 50 -16.67 -6.80 4.66
CA PRO A 50 -17.83 -6.50 5.47
C PRO A 50 -18.69 -5.36 4.94
N SER A 51 -18.09 -4.33 4.38
CA SER A 51 -18.78 -3.12 3.93
C SER A 51 -19.06 -3.08 2.44
N GLY A 52 -18.34 -3.89 1.64
CA GLY A 52 -18.36 -3.81 0.18
C GLY A 52 -17.76 -2.51 -0.36
N HIS A 53 -17.19 -1.67 0.50
CA HIS A 53 -16.51 -0.45 0.06
C HIS A 53 -15.17 -0.80 -0.58
N GLY A 54 -14.78 0.00 -1.55
CA GLY A 54 -13.53 -0.15 -2.24
C GLY A 54 -13.02 1.18 -2.79
N GLY A 55 -11.83 1.16 -3.33
CA GLY A 55 -11.24 2.34 -3.91
C GLY A 55 -9.95 2.06 -4.64
N LYS A 56 -9.32 3.14 -5.09
CA LYS A 56 -8.00 3.06 -5.72
C LYS A 56 -6.94 2.80 -4.67
N LEU A 57 -5.95 2.01 -5.05
CA LEU A 57 -4.81 1.67 -4.22
C LEU A 57 -3.51 1.81 -5.02
N LYS A 58 -2.56 2.50 -4.43
CA LYS A 58 -1.17 2.52 -4.88
C LYS A 58 -0.30 1.86 -3.82
N CYS A 59 0.78 1.23 -4.23
CA CYS A 59 1.76 0.69 -3.31
C CYS A 59 3.18 0.89 -3.86
N ILE A 60 4.08 1.33 -2.99
CA ILE A 60 5.51 1.36 -3.24
C ILE A 60 6.11 0.23 -2.40
N VAL A 61 6.81 -0.68 -3.04
CA VAL A 61 7.50 -1.79 -2.37
C VAL A 61 8.99 -1.56 -2.42
N LYS A 62 9.66 -1.66 -1.29
CA LYS A 62 11.10 -1.47 -1.17
C LYS A 62 11.71 -2.50 -0.22
N GLU A 63 12.77 -3.14 -0.63
CA GLU A 63 13.57 -3.99 0.25
C GLU A 63 14.28 -3.12 1.30
N THR A 64 14.12 -3.49 2.57
CA THR A 64 14.72 -2.77 3.72
C THR A 64 15.86 -3.55 4.33
N ASP A 65 15.75 -4.88 4.30
CA ASP A 65 16.77 -5.82 4.72
C ASP A 65 16.53 -7.13 3.97
N LYS A 66 17.50 -8.06 3.99
CA LYS A 66 17.39 -9.32 3.27
C LYS A 66 16.12 -10.08 3.62
N GLY A 67 15.22 -10.23 2.64
CA GLY A 67 13.94 -10.89 2.81
C GLY A 67 12.88 -10.08 3.56
N GLN A 68 13.17 -8.81 3.90
CA GLN A 68 12.21 -7.89 4.48
C GLN A 68 11.94 -6.74 3.54
N TYR A 69 10.65 -6.42 3.35
CA TYR A 69 10.19 -5.38 2.44
C TYR A 69 9.20 -4.47 3.13
N GLU A 70 9.34 -3.17 2.95
CA GLU A 70 8.34 -2.17 3.31
C GLU A 70 7.35 -2.03 2.17
N PHE A 71 6.07 -2.20 2.46
CA PHE A 71 4.95 -1.91 1.59
C PHE A 71 4.32 -0.59 2.06
N TYR A 72 4.44 0.44 1.25
CA TYR A 72 3.84 1.74 1.52
C TYR A 72 2.61 1.93 0.66
N TYR A 73 1.46 1.66 1.22
CA TYR A 73 0.16 1.79 0.58
C TYR A 73 -0.39 3.20 0.66
N TRP A 74 -1.10 3.59 -0.38
CA TRP A 74 -1.90 4.80 -0.43
C TRP A 74 -3.28 4.47 -0.99
N ALA A 75 -4.29 4.50 -0.14
CA ALA A 75 -5.66 4.15 -0.47
C ALA A 75 -6.55 5.40 -0.59
N THR A 76 -7.54 5.34 -1.47
CA THR A 76 -8.56 6.38 -1.64
C THR A 76 -9.92 5.83 -1.23
N TRP A 77 -10.64 6.59 -0.41
CA TRP A 77 -12.00 6.30 0.05
C TRP A 77 -12.96 7.36 -0.46
N ALA A 78 -14.19 6.97 -0.71
CA ALA A 78 -15.29 7.90 -1.07
C ALA A 78 -14.90 8.93 -2.16
N LYS A 79 -13.97 8.58 -3.04
CA LYS A 79 -13.42 9.38 -4.15
C LYS A 79 -12.59 10.60 -3.76
N VAL A 80 -12.67 11.08 -2.51
CA VAL A 80 -12.05 12.36 -2.08
C VAL A 80 -11.15 12.24 -0.87
N ILE A 81 -11.28 11.20 -0.07
CA ILE A 81 -10.46 10.96 1.12
C ILE A 81 -9.37 9.97 0.75
N SER A 82 -8.13 10.28 1.09
CA SER A 82 -7.02 9.37 0.88
C SER A 82 -6.07 9.38 2.06
N GLY A 83 -5.35 8.29 2.24
CA GLY A 83 -4.35 8.15 3.27
C GLY A 83 -3.43 6.97 3.01
N GLY A 84 -2.27 7.02 3.65
CA GLY A 84 -1.24 6.01 3.50
C GLY A 84 -0.91 5.29 4.79
N PHE A 85 -0.44 4.05 4.65
CA PHE A 85 0.12 3.29 5.73
C PHE A 85 1.28 2.42 5.22
N LYS A 86 2.19 2.14 6.14
CA LYS A 86 3.37 1.30 5.88
C LYS A 86 3.29 0.04 6.70
N ILE A 87 3.65 -1.07 6.07
CA ILE A 87 3.77 -2.36 6.73
C ILE A 87 5.04 -3.05 6.25
N THR A 88 5.80 -3.62 7.18
CA THR A 88 6.95 -4.45 6.85
C THR A 88 6.52 -5.91 6.75
N CYS A 89 6.83 -6.54 5.64
CA CYS A 89 6.52 -7.93 5.39
C CYS A 89 7.79 -8.76 5.22
N ASN A 90 7.74 -9.99 5.70
CA ASN A 90 8.70 -11.02 5.34
C ASN A 90 8.32 -11.56 3.97
N VAL A 91 9.29 -11.60 3.06
CA VAL A 91 9.09 -12.02 1.69
C VAL A 91 9.94 -13.25 1.40
N LYS A 92 9.33 -14.25 0.78
CA LYS A 92 10.00 -15.44 0.27
C LYS A 92 9.74 -15.54 -1.23
N ARG A 93 10.77 -15.93 -1.99
CA ARG A 93 10.64 -16.20 -3.42
C ARG A 93 10.63 -17.69 -3.66
N ILE A 94 9.64 -18.17 -4.41
CA ILE A 94 9.52 -19.53 -4.88
C ILE A 94 9.39 -19.48 -6.40
N GLU A 95 10.43 -19.87 -7.10
CA GLU A 95 10.54 -19.79 -8.58
C GLU A 95 10.37 -18.35 -9.10
N LYS A 96 9.23 -18.06 -9.74
CA LYS A 96 8.89 -16.75 -10.32
C LYS A 96 7.86 -15.98 -9.48
N GLU A 97 7.52 -16.48 -8.32
CA GLU A 97 6.49 -15.94 -7.44
C GLU A 97 7.09 -15.53 -6.08
N TRP A 98 6.58 -14.46 -5.51
CA TRP A 98 6.89 -14.04 -4.15
C TRP A 98 5.66 -14.27 -3.27
N THR A 99 5.88 -14.78 -2.09
CA THR A 99 4.90 -14.80 -1.01
C THR A 99 5.34 -13.82 0.06
N PHE A 100 4.40 -13.14 0.68
CA PHE A 100 4.70 -12.18 1.74
C PHE A 100 3.66 -12.20 2.83
N GLU A 101 4.11 -11.93 4.04
CA GLU A 101 3.28 -11.81 5.24
C GLU A 101 3.85 -10.75 6.17
N GLY A 102 2.97 -10.03 6.85
CA GLY A 102 3.34 -9.03 7.85
C GLY A 102 2.16 -8.66 8.73
N ASP A 103 2.49 -8.15 9.90
CA ASP A 103 1.53 -7.66 10.88
C ASP A 103 1.89 -6.25 11.30
N LYS A 104 0.88 -5.45 11.60
CA LYS A 104 1.05 -4.10 12.12
C LYS A 104 -0.03 -3.76 13.11
N ASP A 105 0.38 -3.23 14.25
CA ASP A 105 -0.52 -2.60 15.20
C ASP A 105 -0.82 -1.17 14.74
N LEU A 106 -2.09 -0.91 14.44
CA LEU A 106 -2.63 0.41 14.09
C LEU A 106 -3.19 1.13 15.32
N GLY A 107 -3.01 0.57 16.51
CA GLY A 107 -3.46 1.14 17.77
C GLY A 107 -4.97 1.29 17.85
N SER A 108 -5.40 2.41 18.48
CA SER A 108 -6.83 2.71 18.65
C SER A 108 -7.61 2.89 17.35
N LEU A 109 -6.94 3.18 16.22
CA LEU A 109 -7.59 3.43 14.94
C LEU A 109 -7.93 2.17 14.15
N GLY A 110 -7.19 1.08 14.33
CA GLY A 110 -7.39 -0.10 13.49
C GLY A 110 -7.14 -1.46 14.16
N GLY A 111 -6.58 -1.48 15.37
CA GLY A 111 -6.16 -2.71 16.04
C GLY A 111 -4.98 -3.40 15.35
N ASN A 112 -4.84 -4.70 15.55
CA ASN A 112 -3.83 -5.50 14.86
C ASN A 112 -4.30 -5.82 13.44
N PHE A 113 -3.44 -5.53 12.50
CA PHE A 113 -3.66 -5.69 11.08
C PHE A 113 -2.69 -6.71 10.52
N SER A 114 -3.20 -7.83 10.04
CA SER A 114 -2.40 -8.85 9.36
C SER A 114 -2.56 -8.72 7.84
N HIS A 115 -1.50 -8.97 7.11
CA HIS A 115 -1.42 -8.77 5.68
C HIS A 115 -0.62 -9.91 5.04
N THR A 116 -1.23 -10.61 4.12
CA THR A 116 -0.60 -11.73 3.40
C THR A 116 -0.89 -11.64 1.92
N GLY A 117 0.01 -12.14 1.10
CA GLY A 117 -0.23 -12.13 -0.33
C GLY A 117 0.83 -12.83 -1.16
N THR A 118 0.61 -12.76 -2.46
CA THR A 118 1.50 -13.28 -3.49
C THR A 118 1.73 -12.24 -4.58
N ALA A 119 2.86 -12.32 -5.24
CA ALA A 119 3.15 -11.47 -6.38
C ALA A 119 3.94 -12.24 -7.45
N THR A 120 3.64 -11.91 -8.69
CA THR A 120 4.44 -12.22 -9.88
C THR A 120 5.13 -10.93 -10.36
N PRO A 121 5.99 -10.93 -11.36
CA PRO A 121 6.56 -9.70 -11.91
C PRO A 121 5.56 -8.62 -12.33
N SER A 122 4.31 -9.00 -12.65
CA SER A 122 3.30 -8.09 -13.18
C SER A 122 2.04 -7.92 -12.32
N LYS A 123 1.78 -8.84 -11.40
CA LYS A 123 0.56 -8.85 -10.58
C LYS A 123 0.87 -9.07 -9.11
N LEU A 124 0.15 -8.38 -8.25
CA LEU A 124 0.20 -8.54 -6.80
C LEU A 124 -1.22 -8.69 -6.27
N LYS A 125 -1.43 -9.73 -5.47
CA LYS A 125 -2.69 -9.97 -4.77
C LYS A 125 -2.41 -10.16 -3.30
N ALA A 126 -3.19 -9.51 -2.47
CA ALA A 126 -3.08 -9.60 -1.02
C ALA A 126 -4.44 -9.64 -0.35
N THR A 127 -4.46 -10.15 0.84
CA THR A 127 -5.59 -10.05 1.77
C THR A 127 -5.14 -9.37 3.04
N TYR A 128 -6.06 -8.71 3.70
CA TYR A 128 -5.84 -8.14 5.03
C TYR A 128 -6.95 -8.57 5.98
N LYS A 129 -6.63 -8.60 7.26
CA LYS A 129 -7.56 -8.87 8.33
C LYS A 129 -7.18 -8.05 9.55
N SER A 130 -8.17 -7.39 10.15
CA SER A 130 -8.06 -6.69 11.42
C SER A 130 -8.70 -7.51 12.54
N ASP A 131 -8.15 -7.46 13.73
CA ASP A 131 -8.75 -8.05 14.94
C ASP A 131 -10.07 -7.35 15.35
N ARG A 132 -10.38 -6.21 14.72
CA ARG A 132 -11.65 -5.48 14.87
C ARG A 132 -12.74 -5.90 13.88
N GLY A 133 -12.51 -6.94 13.10
CA GLY A 133 -13.48 -7.54 12.20
C GLY A 133 -13.47 -7.01 10.76
N ASP A 134 -12.68 -5.98 10.44
CA ASP A 134 -12.48 -5.59 9.05
C ASP A 134 -11.53 -6.57 8.35
N HIS A 135 -11.84 -6.88 7.11
CA HIS A 135 -11.02 -7.71 6.25
C HIS A 135 -11.31 -7.40 4.78
N GLY A 136 -10.39 -7.71 3.91
CA GLY A 136 -10.59 -7.46 2.49
C GLY A 136 -9.42 -7.90 1.64
N SER A 137 -9.39 -7.39 0.43
CA SER A 137 -8.40 -7.76 -0.57
C SER A 137 -7.82 -6.56 -1.30
N PHE A 138 -6.60 -6.75 -1.78
CA PHE A 138 -5.88 -5.83 -2.67
C PHE A 138 -5.56 -6.57 -3.97
N THR A 139 -5.78 -5.90 -5.08
CA THR A 139 -5.41 -6.39 -6.41
C THR A 139 -4.68 -5.28 -7.15
N LEU A 140 -3.39 -5.49 -7.42
CA LEU A 140 -2.54 -4.50 -8.04
C LEU A 140 -1.77 -5.11 -9.22
N SER A 141 -1.36 -4.25 -10.13
CA SER A 141 -0.49 -4.55 -11.25
C SER A 141 0.60 -3.49 -11.38
N ARG A 142 1.60 -3.73 -12.20
CA ARG A 142 2.56 -2.68 -12.53
C ARG A 142 1.85 -1.56 -13.28
N PRO A 143 2.17 -0.27 -13.00
CA PRO A 143 1.69 0.83 -13.81
C PRO A 143 2.09 0.63 -15.27
N ARG A 144 1.20 0.97 -16.19
CA ARG A 144 1.57 1.07 -17.61
C ARG A 144 2.39 2.34 -17.80
N ASN A 145 3.51 2.21 -18.46
CA ASN A 145 4.23 3.37 -18.99
C ASN A 145 3.49 3.76 -20.27
N ASP A 146 2.47 4.59 -20.14
CA ASP A 146 1.86 5.24 -21.29
C ASP A 146 2.86 6.35 -21.72
N ASN A 147 3.75 5.98 -22.64
CA ASN A 147 4.59 6.92 -23.38
C ASN A 147 3.77 7.61 -24.48
#